data_62ce8fe0ba19271e7bddbc11b33c6fbb
#
_entry.id   62ce8fe0ba19271e7bddbc11b33c6fbb
#
_cell.length_a   1.000
_cell.length_b   1.000
_cell.length_c   1.000
_cell.angle_alpha   90.00
_cell.angle_beta   90.00
_cell.angle_gamma   90.00
#
_symmetry.space_group_name_H-M   'P 1'
#
loop_
_entity.id
_entity.type
_entity.pdbx_description
1 polymer ?
#
loop_
_entity_poly.entity_id
_entity_poly.type
_entity_poly.pdbx_seq_one_letter_code
_entity_poly.pdbx_strand_id
1 'polypeptide(L)'
;LILECSNAGRAEMDLYPRTVAEFYQELFEKLDSLDINVKIHARPNEIEPAIPFHENTNNKSYDKDAVQAIWKSMVKANEVFTQFRSDFVGKASPVHLFWGAFDLAVTRFSGNDAPLHQGGMPNMPLDVMQEAYSKEVSSAGVWLGSVDFPFLAFYAYAYPNPLEFGKQVVQPAQAFWSDEMGEFLLKYEDVQNSSNPDEVILSFLQSTYEASVKTAQW
;
A
#
# COMPACT_ATOMS: atom_id res chain seq x y z
N LEU A 1 -18.76 8.59 6.04
CA LEU A 1 -18.62 7.17 6.36
C LEU A 1 -19.99 6.56 6.62
N ILE A 2 -20.26 5.39 6.09
CA ILE A 2 -21.50 4.62 6.29
C ILE A 2 -21.14 3.31 6.98
N LEU A 3 -21.87 2.98 8.04
CA LEU A 3 -21.83 1.69 8.73
C LEU A 3 -23.13 0.94 8.43
N GLU A 4 -23.03 -0.26 7.89
CA GLU A 4 -24.16 -1.11 7.56
C GLU A 4 -23.98 -2.49 8.16
N CYS A 5 -25.04 -3.00 8.78
CA CYS A 5 -25.05 -4.31 9.41
C CYS A 5 -25.93 -5.29 8.63
N SER A 6 -25.64 -6.60 8.74
CA SER A 6 -26.42 -7.66 8.11
C SER A 6 -27.88 -7.73 8.59
N ASN A 7 -28.19 -7.16 9.76
CA ASN A 7 -29.55 -7.02 10.31
C ASN A 7 -30.28 -5.74 9.87
N ALA A 8 -29.78 -5.06 8.82
CA ALA A 8 -30.27 -3.78 8.30
C ALA A 8 -30.07 -2.57 9.22
N GLY A 9 -29.30 -2.70 10.29
CA GLY A 9 -28.86 -1.54 11.09
C GLY A 9 -27.95 -0.64 10.26
N ARG A 10 -28.12 0.68 10.37
CA ARG A 10 -27.33 1.67 9.61
C ARG A 10 -27.03 2.89 10.47
N ALA A 11 -25.79 3.37 10.38
CA ALA A 11 -25.37 4.65 10.95
C ALA A 11 -24.47 5.41 9.96
N GLU A 12 -24.43 6.72 10.08
CA GLU A 12 -23.64 7.58 9.20
C GLU A 12 -22.80 8.57 10.02
N MET A 13 -21.63 8.90 9.49
CA MET A 13 -20.72 9.90 10.01
C MET A 13 -20.28 10.81 8.87
N ASP A 14 -20.36 12.13 9.08
CA ASP A 14 -19.81 13.08 8.12
C ASP A 14 -18.28 13.07 8.15
N LEU A 15 -17.65 13.28 6.99
CA LEU A 15 -16.20 13.41 6.85
C LEU A 15 -15.84 14.89 6.68
N TYR A 16 -15.13 15.44 7.67
CA TYR A 16 -14.68 16.82 7.71
C TYR A 16 -13.38 16.92 8.53
N PRO A 17 -12.63 18.05 8.46
CA PRO A 17 -11.43 18.24 9.26
C PRO A 17 -11.73 18.14 10.76
N ARG A 18 -11.15 17.14 11.43
CA ARG A 18 -11.24 16.90 12.87
C ARG A 18 -10.11 15.96 13.31
N THR A 19 -9.83 15.89 14.58
CA THR A 19 -8.76 15.02 15.10
C THR A 19 -9.09 13.54 14.92
N VAL A 20 -8.06 12.70 14.84
CA VAL A 20 -8.24 11.24 14.86
C VAL A 20 -8.96 10.79 16.14
N ALA A 21 -8.65 11.44 17.29
CA ALA A 21 -9.33 11.15 18.55
C ALA A 21 -10.85 11.39 18.49
N GLU A 22 -11.29 12.53 17.95
CA GLU A 22 -12.71 12.84 17.76
C GLU A 22 -13.38 11.89 16.77
N PHE A 23 -12.69 11.56 15.67
CA PHE A 23 -13.20 10.58 14.71
C PHE A 23 -13.35 9.19 15.34
N TYR A 24 -12.34 8.75 16.10
CA TYR A 24 -12.35 7.47 16.81
C TYR A 24 -13.50 7.39 17.80
N GLN A 25 -13.70 8.43 18.59
CA GLN A 25 -14.80 8.49 19.57
C GLN A 25 -16.16 8.37 18.88
N GLU A 26 -16.44 9.20 17.87
CA GLU A 26 -17.73 9.14 17.15
C GLU A 26 -17.95 7.79 16.47
N LEU A 27 -16.90 7.20 15.88
CA LEU A 27 -16.99 5.86 15.27
C LEU A 27 -17.47 4.81 16.28
N PHE A 28 -16.88 4.80 17.49
CA PHE A 28 -17.27 3.83 18.52
C PHE A 28 -18.67 4.11 19.09
N GLU A 29 -19.09 5.37 19.22
CA GLU A 29 -20.47 5.74 19.57
C GLU A 29 -21.49 5.22 18.53
N LYS A 30 -21.13 5.29 17.21
CA LYS A 30 -21.97 4.74 16.14
C LYS A 30 -22.01 3.21 16.17
N LEU A 31 -20.87 2.55 16.43
CA LEU A 31 -20.84 1.09 16.58
C LEU A 31 -21.69 0.64 17.77
N ASP A 32 -21.59 1.29 18.91
CA ASP A 32 -22.41 1.01 20.09
C ASP A 32 -23.90 1.19 19.79
N SER A 33 -24.29 2.23 19.01
CA SER A 33 -25.68 2.46 18.60
C SER A 33 -26.25 1.36 17.69
N LEU A 34 -25.39 0.53 17.10
CA LEU A 34 -25.71 -0.63 16.27
C LEU A 34 -25.57 -1.96 17.02
N ASP A 35 -25.39 -1.93 18.35
CA ASP A 35 -25.11 -3.09 19.21
C ASP A 35 -23.82 -3.84 18.80
N ILE A 36 -22.85 -3.14 18.18
CA ILE A 36 -21.56 -3.71 17.78
C ILE A 36 -20.52 -3.38 18.85
N ASN A 37 -20.24 -4.35 19.70
CA ASN A 37 -19.25 -4.23 20.77
C ASN A 37 -17.92 -4.87 20.34
N VAL A 38 -17.00 -4.04 19.85
CA VAL A 38 -15.66 -4.47 19.37
C VAL A 38 -14.54 -3.75 20.13
N LYS A 39 -13.41 -4.42 20.25
CA LYS A 39 -12.16 -3.84 20.71
C LYS A 39 -11.13 -3.98 19.62
N ILE A 40 -10.37 -2.92 19.36
CA ILE A 40 -9.27 -2.93 18.42
C ILE A 40 -7.96 -2.58 19.11
N HIS A 41 -6.84 -2.93 18.48
CA HIS A 41 -5.54 -2.38 18.85
C HIS A 41 -5.49 -0.91 18.46
N ALA A 42 -5.49 -0.01 19.46
CA ALA A 42 -5.66 1.41 19.21
C ALA A 42 -4.38 2.17 18.81
N ARG A 43 -3.26 1.46 18.56
CA ARG A 43 -2.03 2.06 18.07
C ARG A 43 -1.86 1.74 16.59
N PRO A 44 -1.50 2.73 15.74
CA PRO A 44 -1.19 2.46 14.34
C PRO A 44 0.12 1.65 14.23
N ASN A 45 0.18 0.81 13.19
CA ASN A 45 1.41 0.16 12.75
C ASN A 45 2.14 1.06 11.74
N GLU A 46 3.40 0.72 11.44
CA GLU A 46 4.20 1.30 10.36
C GLU A 46 4.54 2.79 10.49
N ILE A 47 4.16 3.45 11.56
CA ILE A 47 4.46 4.86 11.83
C ILE A 47 5.12 5.07 13.20
N GLU A 48 5.94 6.12 13.30
CA GLU A 48 6.60 6.55 14.52
C GLU A 48 6.53 8.09 14.62
N PRO A 49 6.06 8.68 15.74
CA PRO A 49 5.52 7.99 16.92
C PRO A 49 4.12 7.40 16.70
N ALA A 50 3.88 6.19 17.22
CA ALA A 50 2.56 5.56 17.19
C ALA A 50 1.65 6.10 18.28
N ILE A 51 1.00 7.22 18.05
CA ILE A 51 0.05 7.82 18.99
C ILE A 51 -1.25 7.00 18.97
N PRO A 52 -1.74 6.52 20.14
CA PRO A 52 -3.04 5.83 20.19
C PRO A 52 -4.16 6.66 19.57
N PHE A 53 -5.05 6.04 18.82
CA PHE A 53 -6.09 6.76 18.07
C PHE A 53 -6.93 7.69 18.96
N HIS A 54 -7.31 7.24 20.16
CA HIS A 54 -8.10 8.03 21.12
C HIS A 54 -7.31 9.18 21.77
N GLU A 55 -5.99 9.23 21.61
CA GLU A 55 -5.12 10.29 22.13
C GLU A 55 -4.61 11.21 21.00
N ASN A 56 -4.80 10.83 19.74
CA ASN A 56 -4.22 11.54 18.60
C ASN A 56 -5.04 12.80 18.25
N THR A 57 -4.62 13.92 18.82
CA THR A 57 -5.15 15.27 18.53
C THR A 57 -4.30 16.04 17.51
N ASN A 58 -3.19 15.46 17.05
CA ASN A 58 -2.26 16.12 16.14
C ASN A 58 -2.74 16.03 14.67
N ASN A 59 -3.19 14.85 14.26
CA ASN A 59 -3.64 14.59 12.91
C ASN A 59 -5.12 14.96 12.78
N LYS A 60 -5.41 16.01 12.00
CA LYS A 60 -6.77 16.59 11.91
C LYS A 60 -7.14 17.11 10.52
N SER A 61 -6.30 16.88 9.54
CA SER A 61 -6.56 17.34 8.17
C SER A 61 -7.52 16.42 7.45
N TYR A 62 -8.43 16.98 6.70
CA TYR A 62 -9.27 16.30 5.73
C TYR A 62 -9.56 17.25 4.57
N ASP A 63 -9.21 16.83 3.36
CA ASP A 63 -9.51 17.53 2.12
C ASP A 63 -10.30 16.60 1.21
N LYS A 64 -11.58 16.90 1.04
CA LYS A 64 -12.49 16.05 0.27
C LYS A 64 -12.11 15.97 -1.22
N ASP A 65 -11.57 17.05 -1.80
CA ASP A 65 -11.20 17.07 -3.22
C ASP A 65 -9.91 16.28 -3.46
N ALA A 66 -8.95 16.40 -2.53
CA ALA A 66 -7.75 15.57 -2.53
C ALA A 66 -8.07 14.08 -2.35
N VAL A 67 -8.94 13.71 -1.41
CA VAL A 67 -9.38 12.32 -1.20
C VAL A 67 -10.05 11.76 -2.46
N GLN A 68 -10.91 12.56 -3.13
CA GLN A 68 -11.55 12.14 -4.36
C GLN A 68 -10.55 11.99 -5.51
N ALA A 69 -9.55 12.86 -5.61
CA ALA A 69 -8.48 12.75 -6.62
C ALA A 69 -7.65 11.48 -6.40
N ILE A 70 -7.23 11.22 -5.15
CA ILE A 70 -6.50 10.00 -4.78
C ILE A 70 -7.33 8.75 -5.12
N TRP A 71 -8.59 8.71 -4.74
CA TRP A 71 -9.47 7.58 -5.06
C TRP A 71 -9.55 7.32 -6.57
N LYS A 72 -9.74 8.34 -7.40
CA LYS A 72 -9.75 8.22 -8.86
C LYS A 72 -8.43 7.68 -9.40
N SER A 73 -7.30 8.15 -8.87
CA SER A 73 -5.97 7.69 -9.25
C SER A 73 -5.77 6.21 -8.88
N MET A 74 -6.22 5.79 -7.69
CA MET A 74 -6.15 4.39 -7.26
C MET A 74 -7.07 3.49 -8.09
N VAL A 75 -8.28 3.94 -8.45
CA VAL A 75 -9.17 3.19 -9.35
C VAL A 75 -8.50 2.98 -10.71
N LYS A 76 -7.84 4.01 -11.25
CA LYS A 76 -7.13 3.90 -12.52
C LYS A 76 -5.91 2.99 -12.43
N ALA A 77 -5.13 3.10 -11.35
CA ALA A 77 -4.01 2.19 -11.09
C ALA A 77 -4.48 0.74 -10.95
N ASN A 78 -5.63 0.51 -10.29
CA ASN A 78 -6.22 -0.83 -10.17
C ASN A 78 -6.54 -1.49 -11.52
N GLU A 79 -6.99 -0.73 -12.51
CA GLU A 79 -7.22 -1.25 -13.87
C GLU A 79 -5.93 -1.80 -14.48
N VAL A 80 -4.84 -1.02 -14.42
CA VAL A 80 -3.54 -1.41 -14.95
C VAL A 80 -2.91 -2.57 -14.14
N PHE A 81 -3.02 -2.53 -12.81
CA PHE A 81 -2.54 -3.61 -11.94
C PHE A 81 -3.31 -4.91 -12.17
N THR A 82 -4.60 -4.83 -12.47
CA THR A 82 -5.43 -5.99 -12.82
C THR A 82 -4.98 -6.58 -14.16
N GLN A 83 -4.65 -5.76 -15.14
CA GLN A 83 -4.07 -6.22 -16.41
C GLN A 83 -2.73 -6.91 -16.17
N PHE A 84 -1.80 -6.26 -15.46
CA PHE A 84 -0.51 -6.85 -15.08
C PHE A 84 -0.68 -8.19 -14.36
N ARG A 85 -1.64 -8.28 -13.44
CA ARG A 85 -1.95 -9.51 -12.71
C ARG A 85 -2.47 -10.61 -13.64
N SER A 86 -3.34 -10.28 -14.61
CA SER A 86 -3.99 -11.25 -15.50
C SER A 86 -3.03 -11.94 -16.46
N ASP A 87 -1.91 -11.31 -16.78
CA ASP A 87 -0.89 -11.85 -17.66
C ASP A 87 0.06 -12.84 -16.96
N PHE A 88 -0.16 -13.09 -15.65
CA PHE A 88 0.66 -13.98 -14.85
C PHE A 88 -0.05 -15.32 -14.58
N VAL A 89 0.59 -16.43 -14.96
CA VAL A 89 0.04 -17.77 -14.82
C VAL A 89 0.26 -18.36 -13.41
N GLY A 90 1.24 -17.82 -12.65
CA GLY A 90 1.57 -18.26 -11.29
C GLY A 90 0.57 -17.76 -10.24
N LYS A 91 0.89 -18.02 -8.97
CA LYS A 91 0.15 -17.48 -7.85
C LYS A 91 0.38 -15.98 -7.72
N ALA A 92 -0.70 -15.19 -7.67
CA ALA A 92 -0.68 -13.76 -7.44
C ALA A 92 -1.70 -13.36 -6.37
N SER A 93 -1.46 -12.25 -5.68
CA SER A 93 -2.48 -11.62 -4.83
C SER A 93 -3.62 -11.01 -5.68
N PRO A 94 -4.78 -10.73 -5.11
CA PRO A 94 -5.65 -9.71 -5.70
C PRO A 94 -4.91 -8.37 -5.76
N VAL A 95 -5.41 -7.42 -6.56
CA VAL A 95 -5.09 -6.01 -6.36
C VAL A 95 -5.86 -5.54 -5.15
N HIS A 96 -5.20 -5.01 -4.12
CA HIS A 96 -5.83 -4.67 -2.86
C HIS A 96 -5.15 -3.49 -2.15
N LEU A 97 -5.93 -2.78 -1.34
CA LEU A 97 -5.44 -1.67 -0.53
C LEU A 97 -4.95 -2.18 0.83
N PHE A 98 -3.71 -1.85 1.17
CA PHE A 98 -3.18 -2.00 2.51
C PHE A 98 -3.49 -0.75 3.34
N TRP A 99 -4.28 -0.92 4.40
CA TRP A 99 -4.74 0.21 5.22
C TRP A 99 -3.64 0.82 6.09
N GLY A 100 -2.60 0.07 6.44
CA GLY A 100 -1.49 0.54 7.26
C GLY A 100 -0.66 1.61 6.55
N ALA A 101 0.00 1.24 5.47
CA ALA A 101 0.77 2.16 4.62
C ALA A 101 -0.10 2.98 3.66
N PHE A 102 -1.38 2.62 3.51
CA PHE A 102 -2.33 3.22 2.59
C PHE A 102 -1.88 3.18 1.14
N ASP A 103 -1.42 2.03 0.71
CA ASP A 103 -0.97 1.74 -0.66
C ASP A 103 -1.85 0.70 -1.35
N LEU A 104 -2.00 0.84 -2.65
CA LEU A 104 -2.66 -0.16 -3.50
C LEU A 104 -1.58 -1.04 -4.11
N ALA A 105 -1.66 -2.36 -3.91
CA ALA A 105 -0.60 -3.28 -4.28
C ALA A 105 -1.08 -4.53 -5.02
N VAL A 106 -0.16 -5.13 -5.77
CA VAL A 106 -0.28 -6.44 -6.40
C VAL A 106 1.04 -7.20 -6.26
N THR A 107 0.97 -8.48 -5.90
CA THR A 107 2.13 -9.31 -5.64
C THR A 107 2.09 -10.58 -6.48
N ARG A 108 3.21 -10.92 -7.12
CA ARG A 108 3.47 -12.20 -7.79
C ARG A 108 4.42 -13.03 -6.93
N PHE A 109 4.18 -14.33 -6.85
CA PHE A 109 4.95 -15.27 -6.04
C PHE A 109 5.77 -16.19 -6.94
N SER A 110 7.03 -16.48 -6.56
CA SER A 110 7.87 -17.47 -7.26
C SER A 110 7.37 -18.90 -7.05
N GLY A 111 6.72 -19.15 -5.90
CA GLY A 111 6.35 -20.48 -5.43
C GLY A 111 7.31 -21.06 -4.40
N ASN A 112 8.51 -20.49 -4.25
CA ASN A 112 9.51 -20.91 -3.28
C ASN A 112 9.23 -20.35 -1.89
N ASP A 113 9.77 -21.01 -0.87
CA ASP A 113 9.83 -20.49 0.49
C ASP A 113 10.89 -19.39 0.60
N ALA A 114 10.55 -18.31 1.30
CA ALA A 114 11.49 -17.24 1.58
C ALA A 114 12.25 -17.48 2.89
N PRO A 115 13.44 -16.89 3.06
CA PRO A 115 14.10 -16.85 4.37
C PRO A 115 13.22 -16.17 5.42
N LEU A 116 13.37 -16.59 6.68
CA LEU A 116 12.61 -16.02 7.78
C LEU A 116 12.87 -14.52 7.91
N HIS A 117 11.81 -13.72 7.84
CA HIS A 117 11.91 -12.26 7.91
C HIS A 117 12.44 -11.81 9.28
N GLN A 118 13.37 -10.85 9.26
CA GLN A 118 14.05 -10.38 10.49
C GLN A 118 13.28 -9.29 11.25
N GLY A 119 12.12 -8.86 10.73
CA GLY A 119 11.38 -7.72 11.27
C GLY A 119 11.94 -6.39 10.78
N GLY A 120 11.74 -5.34 11.59
CA GLY A 120 12.30 -3.99 11.33
C GLY A 120 11.26 -2.92 11.01
N MET A 121 10.02 -3.29 10.69
CA MET A 121 8.95 -2.32 10.49
C MET A 121 8.45 -1.79 11.84
N PRO A 122 8.36 -0.46 12.03
CA PRO A 122 7.92 0.11 13.30
C PRO A 122 6.54 -0.40 13.74
N ASN A 123 6.42 -0.77 15.02
CA ASN A 123 5.17 -1.23 15.63
C ASN A 123 4.47 -2.41 14.92
N MET A 124 5.20 -3.17 14.09
CA MET A 124 4.73 -4.38 13.46
C MET A 124 5.26 -5.61 14.21
N PRO A 125 4.40 -6.53 14.68
CA PRO A 125 4.85 -7.78 15.33
C PRO A 125 5.70 -8.63 14.38
N LEU A 126 6.75 -9.25 14.93
CA LEU A 126 7.69 -10.06 14.13
C LEU A 126 7.03 -11.27 13.48
N ASP A 127 6.13 -11.94 14.19
CA ASP A 127 5.38 -13.10 13.69
C ASP A 127 4.49 -12.73 12.50
N VAL A 128 3.88 -11.54 12.51
CA VAL A 128 3.12 -11.00 11.36
C VAL A 128 4.02 -10.81 10.16
N MET A 129 5.21 -10.23 10.33
CA MET A 129 6.18 -10.06 9.25
C MET A 129 6.66 -11.41 8.70
N GLN A 130 6.93 -12.38 9.57
CA GLN A 130 7.37 -13.72 9.17
C GLN A 130 6.31 -14.50 8.40
N GLU A 131 5.04 -14.36 8.77
CA GLU A 131 3.94 -14.98 8.02
C GLU A 131 3.72 -14.29 6.67
N ALA A 132 3.70 -12.95 6.64
CA ALA A 132 3.49 -12.16 5.43
C ALA A 132 4.57 -12.41 4.36
N TYR A 133 5.83 -12.56 4.80
CA TYR A 133 6.99 -12.80 3.92
C TYR A 133 7.48 -14.26 3.96
N SER A 134 6.59 -15.21 4.19
CA SER A 134 6.94 -16.64 4.19
C SER A 134 7.28 -17.22 2.81
N LYS A 135 6.93 -16.52 1.75
CA LYS A 135 7.21 -16.87 0.35
C LYS A 135 7.98 -15.77 -0.36
N GLU A 136 8.79 -16.16 -1.36
CA GLU A 136 9.45 -15.20 -2.24
C GLU A 136 8.41 -14.43 -3.06
N VAL A 137 8.57 -13.10 -3.11
CA VAL A 137 7.63 -12.18 -3.77
C VAL A 137 8.34 -11.16 -4.66
N SER A 138 7.66 -10.79 -5.74
CA SER A 138 7.83 -9.53 -6.45
C SER A 138 6.54 -8.74 -6.26
N SER A 139 6.61 -7.66 -5.50
CA SER A 139 5.46 -6.83 -5.15
C SER A 139 5.62 -5.45 -5.74
N ALA A 140 4.53 -4.90 -6.23
CA ALA A 140 4.48 -3.54 -6.76
C ALA A 140 3.16 -2.87 -6.40
N GLY A 141 3.19 -1.55 -6.33
CA GLY A 141 2.02 -0.79 -5.92
C GLY A 141 2.11 0.70 -6.23
N VAL A 142 1.15 1.44 -5.72
CA VAL A 142 1.15 2.90 -5.67
C VAL A 142 0.94 3.36 -4.24
N TRP A 143 1.81 4.24 -3.78
CA TRP A 143 1.89 4.75 -2.42
C TRP A 143 1.82 6.27 -2.40
N LEU A 144 1.17 6.84 -1.39
CA LEU A 144 0.93 8.28 -1.29
C LEU A 144 2.15 9.10 -0.88
N GLY A 145 3.23 8.45 -0.49
CA GLY A 145 4.41 9.11 0.04
C GLY A 145 4.38 9.28 1.56
N SER A 146 5.41 9.91 2.08
CA SER A 146 5.58 10.26 3.49
C SER A 146 6.16 11.65 3.64
N VAL A 147 6.50 12.04 4.89
CA VAL A 147 7.20 13.31 5.15
C VAL A 147 8.58 13.32 4.49
N ASP A 148 9.29 12.19 4.51
CA ASP A 148 10.64 12.07 3.95
C ASP A 148 10.61 11.86 2.42
N PHE A 149 9.54 11.25 1.91
CA PHE A 149 9.26 11.08 0.48
C PHE A 149 7.96 11.80 0.10
N PRO A 150 7.96 13.12 -0.05
CA PRO A 150 6.74 13.94 -0.17
C PRO A 150 6.17 13.94 -1.59
N PHE A 151 6.05 12.77 -2.19
CA PHE A 151 5.46 12.58 -3.52
C PHE A 151 4.77 11.22 -3.63
N LEU A 152 3.68 11.20 -4.35
CA LEU A 152 2.99 9.97 -4.73
C LEU A 152 3.84 9.21 -5.75
N ALA A 153 4.07 7.92 -5.53
CA ALA A 153 4.91 7.09 -6.39
C ALA A 153 4.35 5.69 -6.60
N PHE A 154 4.63 5.13 -7.78
CA PHE A 154 4.63 3.69 -7.97
C PHE A 154 5.94 3.13 -7.41
N TYR A 155 5.86 1.97 -6.79
CA TYR A 155 6.99 1.26 -6.21
C TYR A 155 7.04 -0.20 -6.68
N ALA A 156 8.21 -0.80 -6.60
CA ALA A 156 8.38 -2.23 -6.82
C ALA A 156 9.59 -2.77 -6.05
N TYR A 157 9.39 -3.89 -5.35
CA TYR A 157 10.45 -4.58 -4.60
C TYR A 157 10.37 -6.10 -4.78
N ALA A 158 11.44 -6.78 -4.41
CA ALA A 158 11.49 -8.23 -4.29
C ALA A 158 11.86 -8.64 -2.87
N TYR A 159 11.29 -9.73 -2.37
CA TYR A 159 11.72 -10.33 -1.11
C TYR A 159 11.98 -11.85 -1.31
N PRO A 160 13.15 -12.38 -0.86
CA PRO A 160 14.30 -11.60 -0.38
C PRO A 160 14.83 -10.67 -1.48
N ASN A 161 15.42 -9.53 -1.11
CA ASN A 161 15.96 -8.59 -2.09
C ASN A 161 17.25 -9.16 -2.71
N PRO A 162 17.27 -9.47 -4.01
CA PRO A 162 18.47 -9.99 -4.66
C PRO A 162 19.55 -8.90 -4.79
N LEU A 163 20.81 -9.25 -4.55
CA LEU A 163 21.96 -8.33 -4.55
C LEU A 163 22.08 -7.44 -5.80
N GLU A 164 21.69 -7.95 -6.96
CA GLU A 164 21.80 -7.23 -8.24
C GLU A 164 20.47 -6.62 -8.68
N PHE A 165 19.42 -6.70 -7.88
CA PHE A 165 18.09 -6.21 -8.25
C PHE A 165 18.10 -4.70 -8.53
N GLY A 166 18.58 -3.89 -7.59
CA GLY A 166 18.63 -2.43 -7.73
C GLY A 166 19.57 -1.92 -8.83
N LYS A 167 20.40 -2.80 -9.43
CA LYS A 167 21.28 -2.45 -10.53
C LYS A 167 20.69 -2.75 -11.91
N GLN A 168 19.50 -3.34 -11.94
CA GLN A 168 18.86 -3.68 -13.21
C GLN A 168 18.33 -2.41 -13.88
N VAL A 169 18.36 -2.42 -15.21
CA VAL A 169 17.72 -1.37 -16.01
C VAL A 169 16.24 -1.70 -16.11
N VAL A 170 15.41 -0.78 -15.64
CA VAL A 170 13.94 -0.89 -15.68
C VAL A 170 13.34 0.21 -16.55
N GLN A 171 12.07 0.11 -16.85
CA GLN A 171 11.31 1.08 -17.62
C GLN A 171 10.24 1.74 -16.74
N PRO A 172 9.85 2.98 -17.04
CA PRO A 172 10.46 3.89 -18.02
C PRO A 172 11.80 4.47 -17.49
N ALA A 173 12.51 5.24 -18.30
CA ALA A 173 13.80 5.84 -17.92
C ALA A 173 13.74 6.77 -16.70
N GLN A 174 12.55 7.25 -16.32
CA GLN A 174 12.29 8.05 -15.13
C GLN A 174 12.25 7.22 -13.83
N ALA A 175 12.11 5.90 -13.96
CA ALA A 175 12.16 5.02 -12.79
C ALA A 175 13.58 4.98 -12.21
N PHE A 176 13.69 4.96 -10.90
CA PHE A 176 14.98 4.97 -10.19
C PHE A 176 14.96 4.01 -9.00
N TRP A 177 16.14 3.58 -8.62
CA TRP A 177 16.34 2.78 -7.40
C TRP A 177 16.51 3.69 -6.19
N SER A 178 15.84 3.39 -5.10
CA SER A 178 16.04 4.01 -3.80
C SER A 178 16.81 3.05 -2.89
N ASP A 179 18.07 3.36 -2.60
CA ASP A 179 18.88 2.57 -1.65
C ASP A 179 18.28 2.60 -0.24
N GLU A 180 17.64 3.70 0.13
CA GLU A 180 17.02 3.88 1.45
C GLU A 180 15.81 2.95 1.64
N MET A 181 14.95 2.85 0.62
CA MET A 181 13.76 1.99 0.68
C MET A 181 14.05 0.56 0.23
N GLY A 182 15.11 0.32 -0.54
CA GLY A 182 15.38 -0.97 -1.15
C GLY A 182 14.41 -1.32 -2.27
N GLU A 183 13.90 -0.29 -3.00
CA GLU A 183 12.84 -0.41 -3.98
C GLU A 183 13.11 0.42 -5.24
N PHE A 184 12.55 0.00 -6.36
CA PHE A 184 12.37 0.87 -7.53
C PHE A 184 11.18 1.79 -7.31
N LEU A 185 11.35 3.08 -7.67
CA LEU A 185 10.32 4.10 -7.59
C LEU A 185 10.10 4.76 -8.95
N LEU A 186 8.85 5.11 -9.23
CA LEU A 186 8.45 5.92 -10.38
C LEU A 186 7.46 6.98 -9.88
N LYS A 187 7.82 8.25 -9.98
CA LYS A 187 6.94 9.33 -9.52
C LYS A 187 5.64 9.37 -10.29
N TYR A 188 4.54 9.55 -9.59
CA TYR A 188 3.22 9.68 -10.22
C TYR A 188 3.15 10.85 -11.21
N GLU A 189 3.86 11.95 -10.92
CA GLU A 189 3.94 13.11 -11.81
C GLU A 189 4.53 12.75 -13.17
N ASP A 190 5.57 11.91 -13.22
CA ASP A 190 6.18 11.47 -14.48
C ASP A 190 5.19 10.62 -15.30
N VAL A 191 4.40 9.79 -14.64
CA VAL A 191 3.34 9.00 -15.26
C VAL A 191 2.23 9.92 -15.81
N GLN A 192 1.75 10.85 -14.98
CA GLN A 192 0.68 11.77 -15.34
C GLN A 192 1.03 12.65 -16.52
N ASN A 193 2.28 13.07 -16.65
CA ASN A 193 2.78 13.92 -17.74
C ASN A 193 3.14 13.14 -19.01
N SER A 194 3.03 11.81 -19.00
CA SER A 194 3.30 10.98 -20.17
C SER A 194 2.15 11.01 -21.17
N SER A 195 2.44 10.65 -22.42
CA SER A 195 1.42 10.54 -23.48
C SER A 195 0.52 9.30 -23.32
N ASN A 196 0.99 8.27 -22.61
CA ASN A 196 0.26 7.04 -22.36
C ASN A 196 0.53 6.54 -20.92
N PRO A 197 -0.15 7.07 -19.91
CA PRO A 197 0.06 6.71 -18.52
C PRO A 197 -0.07 5.21 -18.22
N ASP A 198 -1.05 4.54 -18.82
CA ASP A 198 -1.32 3.12 -18.60
C ASP A 198 -0.15 2.25 -19.06
N GLU A 199 0.40 2.54 -20.23
CA GLU A 199 1.57 1.84 -20.78
C GLU A 199 2.83 2.09 -19.95
N VAL A 200 3.00 3.31 -19.46
CA VAL A 200 4.12 3.69 -18.59
C VAL A 200 4.07 2.91 -17.28
N ILE A 201 2.91 2.81 -16.63
CA ILE A 201 2.72 2.02 -15.43
C ILE A 201 2.98 0.53 -15.73
N LEU A 202 2.36 0.00 -16.79
CA LEU A 202 2.51 -1.42 -17.15
C LEU A 202 3.96 -1.80 -17.46
N SER A 203 4.69 -0.93 -18.18
CA SER A 203 6.12 -1.14 -18.46
C SER A 203 6.98 -1.12 -17.21
N PHE A 204 6.67 -0.24 -16.24
CA PHE A 204 7.32 -0.23 -14.93
C PHE A 204 7.10 -1.54 -14.18
N LEU A 205 5.85 -1.97 -14.04
CA LEU A 205 5.49 -3.22 -13.36
C LEU A 205 6.15 -4.42 -14.01
N GLN A 206 6.12 -4.50 -15.34
CA GLN A 206 6.67 -5.64 -16.06
C GLN A 206 8.19 -5.70 -16.00
N SER A 207 8.87 -4.58 -16.22
CA SER A 207 10.34 -4.54 -16.20
C SER A 207 10.93 -4.77 -14.81
N THR A 208 10.29 -4.29 -13.75
CA THR A 208 10.71 -4.55 -12.37
C THR A 208 10.46 -6.02 -11.98
N TYR A 209 9.35 -6.61 -12.42
CA TYR A 209 9.11 -8.04 -12.25
C TYR A 209 10.17 -8.88 -12.99
N GLU A 210 10.49 -8.58 -14.24
CA GLU A 210 11.53 -9.27 -15.02
C GLU A 210 12.92 -9.14 -14.35
N ALA A 211 13.21 -7.96 -13.77
CA ALA A 211 14.40 -7.76 -12.97
C ALA A 211 14.45 -8.69 -11.75
N SER A 212 13.30 -8.86 -11.05
CA SER A 212 13.17 -9.80 -9.93
C SER A 212 13.42 -11.24 -10.37
N VAL A 213 12.75 -11.72 -11.42
CA VAL A 213 12.89 -13.06 -11.97
C VAL A 213 14.35 -13.35 -12.35
N LYS A 214 14.99 -12.41 -13.05
CA LYS A 214 16.38 -12.56 -13.51
C LYS A 214 17.36 -12.64 -12.35
N THR A 215 17.22 -11.78 -11.34
CA THR A 215 18.19 -11.66 -10.25
C THR A 215 17.98 -12.69 -9.15
N ALA A 216 16.74 -13.08 -8.89
CA ALA A 216 16.38 -14.15 -7.95
C ALA A 216 16.47 -15.55 -8.58
N GLN A 217 16.65 -15.66 -9.89
CA GLN A 217 16.72 -16.95 -10.64
C GLN A 217 15.42 -17.78 -10.51
N TRP A 218 14.30 -17.13 -10.61
CA TRP A 218 12.96 -17.75 -10.57
C TRP A 218 12.62 -18.47 -11.88
#